data_32d2cdd4d0db4b9dd987b7561221bb10
#
_entry.id   32d2cdd4d0db4b9dd987b7561221bb10
#
_cell.length_a   1.000
_cell.length_b   1.000
_cell.length_c   1.000
_cell.angle_alpha   90.00
_cell.angle_beta   90.00
_cell.angle_gamma   90.00
#
_symmetry.space_group_name_H-M   'P 1'
#
loop_
_entity.id
_entity.type
_entity.pdbx_description
1 polymer ?
#
loop_
_entity_poly.entity_id
_entity_poly.type
_entity_poly.pdbx_seq_one_letter_code
_entity_poly.pdbx_strand_id
1 'polypeptide(L)'
;TLQLIKKYYGPKKRVKIQDRTIRDEPLQYGEKEVSIQIKDKPSYIIMGYKVPSLNSKDIDTSECYALSVLSGILSSGQNSRLQKILVRDKKVASYADSGYSMFSRNDPLFLIDINPLVGEDTEQIQKELDAIIVDLQTNLVHKKELDRIKAQVLASEVYQRDSIDYQARILGMIKTSIGDISLIDKYTENINKVTASQVRSVAKKYLVSNLKTIVTVNDEK
;
A
#
# COMPACT_ATOMS: atom_id res chain seq x y z
N THR A 1 -29.94 -12.92 -11.19
CA THR A 1 -29.30 -12.17 -10.08
C THR A 1 -30.22 -11.07 -9.54
N LEU A 2 -30.72 -10.11 -10.35
CA LEU A 2 -31.57 -9.00 -9.88
C LEU A 2 -32.81 -9.44 -9.12
N GLN A 3 -33.50 -10.51 -9.59
CA GLN A 3 -34.67 -11.07 -8.91
C GLN A 3 -34.34 -11.61 -7.51
N LEU A 4 -33.20 -12.27 -7.35
CA LEU A 4 -32.75 -12.75 -6.04
C LEU A 4 -32.43 -11.57 -5.10
N ILE A 5 -31.75 -10.53 -5.61
CA ILE A 5 -31.49 -9.31 -4.83
C ILE A 5 -32.81 -8.69 -4.35
N LYS A 6 -33.78 -8.51 -5.24
CA LYS A 6 -35.11 -7.99 -4.88
C LYS A 6 -35.83 -8.89 -3.87
N LYS A 7 -35.72 -10.21 -3.99
CA LYS A 7 -36.32 -11.18 -3.07
C LYS A 7 -35.76 -11.07 -1.65
N TYR A 8 -34.44 -11.03 -1.50
CA TYR A 8 -33.77 -11.10 -0.19
C TYR A 8 -33.52 -9.74 0.45
N TYR A 9 -33.26 -8.70 -0.35
CA TYR A 9 -32.95 -7.36 0.16
C TYR A 9 -34.10 -6.36 0.00
N GLY A 10 -34.98 -6.55 -0.98
CA GLY A 10 -36.12 -5.65 -1.22
C GLY A 10 -37.08 -5.48 -0.03
N PRO A 11 -37.39 -6.53 0.75
CA PRO A 11 -38.27 -6.38 1.92
C PRO A 11 -37.64 -5.62 3.09
N LYS A 12 -36.30 -5.37 3.08
CA LYS A 12 -35.65 -4.68 4.18
C LYS A 12 -36.03 -3.20 4.18
N LYS A 13 -36.60 -2.74 5.30
CA LYS A 13 -36.96 -1.34 5.48
C LYS A 13 -35.69 -0.46 5.45
N ARG A 14 -35.80 0.68 4.74
CA ARG A 14 -34.77 1.69 4.74
C ARG A 14 -34.72 2.35 6.13
N VAL A 15 -33.60 2.28 6.78
CA VAL A 15 -33.33 2.94 8.06
C VAL A 15 -32.47 4.16 7.80
N LYS A 16 -32.77 5.28 8.46
CA LYS A 16 -31.90 6.46 8.43
C LYS A 16 -30.61 6.09 9.16
N ILE A 17 -29.52 5.99 8.39
CA ILE A 17 -28.19 5.76 8.96
C ILE A 17 -27.69 7.11 9.48
N GLN A 18 -27.26 7.15 10.72
CA GLN A 18 -26.59 8.33 11.26
C GLN A 18 -25.26 8.53 10.54
N ASP A 19 -24.99 9.75 10.14
CA ASP A 19 -23.68 10.11 9.59
C ASP A 19 -22.61 9.82 10.63
N ARG A 20 -21.67 8.94 10.26
CA ARG A 20 -20.53 8.64 11.13
C ARG A 20 -19.56 9.80 11.03
N THR A 21 -19.35 10.50 12.12
CA THR A 21 -18.28 11.49 12.23
C THR A 21 -16.94 10.79 12.07
N ILE A 22 -16.21 11.12 11.01
CA ILE A 22 -14.82 10.70 10.84
C ILE A 22 -14.03 11.53 11.85
N ARG A 23 -13.38 10.86 12.78
CA ARG A 23 -12.46 11.52 13.71
C ARG A 23 -11.10 11.62 13.05
N ASP A 24 -10.55 12.82 13.04
CA ASP A 24 -9.18 13.02 12.59
C ASP A 24 -8.23 12.30 13.57
N GLU A 25 -7.33 11.51 13.03
CA GLU A 25 -6.31 10.86 13.86
C GLU A 25 -5.27 11.90 14.29
N PRO A 26 -4.77 11.79 15.54
CA PRO A 26 -3.73 12.70 16.01
C PRO A 26 -2.47 12.59 15.13
N LEU A 27 -1.80 13.74 14.96
CA LEU A 27 -0.54 13.78 14.23
C LEU A 27 0.51 12.93 14.98
N GLN A 28 1.34 12.25 14.22
CA GLN A 28 2.51 11.54 14.75
C GLN A 28 3.70 12.50 14.75
N TYR A 29 4.37 12.65 15.89
CA TYR A 29 5.50 13.58 16.07
C TYR A 29 6.85 12.87 16.25
N GLY A 30 6.88 11.55 16.15
CA GLY A 30 8.12 10.77 16.31
C GLY A 30 7.93 9.34 15.82
N GLU A 31 9.05 8.67 15.63
CA GLU A 31 9.08 7.23 15.35
C GLU A 31 8.46 6.46 16.52
N LYS A 32 7.70 5.43 16.18
CA LYS A 32 7.17 4.46 17.15
C LYS A 32 7.75 3.10 16.83
N GLU A 33 8.36 2.50 17.83
CA GLU A 33 8.89 1.16 17.74
C GLU A 33 8.27 0.26 18.80
N VAL A 34 7.86 -0.94 18.40
CA VAL A 34 7.34 -1.98 19.27
C VAL A 34 8.08 -3.28 18.94
N SER A 35 8.78 -3.84 19.92
CA SER A 35 9.40 -5.16 19.80
C SER A 35 8.66 -6.14 20.67
N ILE A 36 8.26 -7.27 20.09
CA ILE A 36 7.53 -8.35 20.74
C ILE A 36 8.35 -9.64 20.61
N GLN A 37 8.53 -10.35 21.71
CA GLN A 37 9.13 -11.68 21.71
C GLN A 37 8.02 -12.72 21.79
N ILE A 38 8.00 -13.69 20.88
CA ILE A 38 7.03 -14.78 20.88
C ILE A 38 7.79 -16.08 20.62
N LYS A 39 7.66 -17.01 21.58
CA LYS A 39 8.31 -18.30 21.51
C LYS A 39 7.84 -19.12 20.29
N ASP A 40 8.78 -19.78 19.63
CA ASP A 40 8.54 -20.66 18.48
C ASP A 40 7.83 -19.96 17.29
N LYS A 41 8.05 -18.66 17.10
CA LYS A 41 7.52 -17.89 15.98
C LYS A 41 8.66 -17.32 15.11
N PRO A 42 8.55 -17.44 13.79
CA PRO A 42 9.52 -16.79 12.90
C PRO A 42 9.49 -15.27 13.08
N SER A 43 10.65 -14.65 12.99
CA SER A 43 10.78 -13.20 13.05
C SER A 43 9.98 -12.52 11.93
N TYR A 44 9.39 -11.37 12.26
CA TYR A 44 8.56 -10.59 11.34
C TYR A 44 8.74 -9.10 11.59
N ILE A 45 8.86 -8.32 10.53
CA ILE A 45 8.95 -6.86 10.59
C ILE A 45 7.78 -6.28 9.80
N ILE A 46 7.01 -5.39 10.40
CA ILE A 46 6.03 -4.56 9.72
C ILE A 46 6.34 -3.10 9.98
N MET A 47 6.39 -2.31 8.92
CA MET A 47 6.63 -0.87 8.98
C MET A 47 5.47 -0.14 8.31
N GLY A 48 4.96 0.89 8.96
CA GLY A 48 3.83 1.67 8.48
C GLY A 48 4.09 3.16 8.49
N TYR A 49 3.64 3.83 7.43
CA TYR A 49 3.63 5.29 7.29
C TYR A 49 2.21 5.76 7.02
N LYS A 50 1.77 6.82 7.71
CA LYS A 50 0.47 7.45 7.43
C LYS A 50 0.50 8.13 6.06
N VAL A 51 -0.45 7.79 5.21
CA VAL A 51 -0.56 8.32 3.84
C VAL A 51 -2.02 8.64 3.52
N PRO A 52 -2.29 9.54 2.56
CA PRO A 52 -3.65 9.86 2.18
C PRO A 52 -4.31 8.75 1.35
N SER A 53 -5.64 8.80 1.28
CA SER A 53 -6.49 8.09 0.32
C SER A 53 -7.13 9.08 -0.66
N LEU A 54 -7.79 8.59 -1.69
CA LEU A 54 -8.57 9.45 -2.60
C LEU A 54 -9.77 10.15 -1.90
N ASN A 55 -10.07 9.77 -0.65
CA ASN A 55 -11.12 10.38 0.17
C ASN A 55 -10.58 11.37 1.21
N SER A 56 -9.27 11.54 1.29
CA SER A 56 -8.62 12.47 2.21
C SER A 56 -8.89 13.92 1.79
N LYS A 57 -9.00 14.82 2.78
CA LYS A 57 -9.24 16.23 2.55
C LYS A 57 -7.93 16.95 2.18
N ASP A 58 -8.04 18.00 1.39
CA ASP A 58 -6.96 18.96 1.10
C ASP A 58 -5.67 18.33 0.53
N ILE A 59 -5.82 17.27 -0.29
CA ILE A 59 -4.70 16.61 -0.97
C ILE A 59 -4.76 16.77 -2.49
N ASP A 60 -3.61 16.72 -3.12
CA ASP A 60 -3.53 16.44 -4.56
C ASP A 60 -3.73 14.94 -4.79
N THR A 61 -4.85 14.58 -5.41
CA THR A 61 -5.19 13.17 -5.68
C THR A 61 -4.14 12.45 -6.53
N SER A 62 -3.30 13.19 -7.29
CA SER A 62 -2.18 12.62 -8.04
C SER A 62 -1.14 11.94 -7.14
N GLU A 63 -1.03 12.37 -5.87
CA GLU A 63 -0.16 11.75 -4.87
C GLU A 63 -0.58 10.31 -4.55
N CYS A 64 -1.89 10.02 -4.53
CA CYS A 64 -2.39 8.66 -4.30
C CYS A 64 -1.98 7.71 -5.42
N TYR A 65 -2.01 8.16 -6.67
CA TYR A 65 -1.54 7.36 -7.81
C TYR A 65 -0.02 7.19 -7.78
N ALA A 66 0.72 8.23 -7.38
CA ALA A 66 2.17 8.13 -7.21
C ALA A 66 2.57 7.16 -6.08
N LEU A 67 1.84 7.15 -4.95
CA LEU A 67 2.02 6.18 -3.87
C LEU A 67 1.72 4.74 -4.32
N SER A 68 0.71 4.55 -5.16
CA SER A 68 0.41 3.24 -5.74
C SER A 68 1.54 2.74 -6.64
N VAL A 69 2.09 3.62 -7.50
CA VAL A 69 3.26 3.29 -8.33
C VAL A 69 4.49 3.04 -7.47
N LEU A 70 4.71 3.82 -6.41
CA LEU A 70 5.81 3.63 -5.45
C LEU A 70 5.74 2.25 -4.79
N SER A 71 4.55 1.81 -4.34
CA SER A 71 4.34 0.46 -3.82
C SER A 71 4.70 -0.60 -4.88
N GLY A 72 4.27 -0.41 -6.13
CA GLY A 72 4.64 -1.30 -7.23
C GLY A 72 6.16 -1.40 -7.46
N ILE A 73 6.88 -0.28 -7.41
CA ILE A 73 8.34 -0.24 -7.54
C ILE A 73 9.01 -1.03 -6.42
N LEU A 74 8.50 -0.91 -5.20
CA LEU A 74 9.03 -1.61 -4.05
C LEU A 74 8.79 -3.12 -4.11
N SER A 75 7.61 -3.59 -4.54
CA SER A 75 7.24 -4.99 -4.36
C SER A 75 6.64 -5.72 -5.56
N SER A 76 6.28 -5.04 -6.67
CA SER A 76 5.65 -5.74 -7.80
C SER A 76 6.62 -6.57 -8.63
N GLY A 77 6.57 -7.88 -8.42
CA GLY A 77 7.30 -8.90 -9.18
C GLY A 77 8.76 -9.08 -8.76
N GLN A 78 9.42 -10.05 -9.37
CA GLN A 78 10.76 -10.52 -9.00
C GLN A 78 11.87 -9.46 -9.12
N ASN A 79 11.67 -8.44 -9.94
CA ASN A 79 12.61 -7.35 -10.16
C ASN A 79 12.25 -6.06 -9.40
N SER A 80 11.33 -6.14 -8.45
CA SER A 80 11.03 -5.05 -7.52
C SER A 80 12.18 -4.86 -6.52
N ARG A 81 12.29 -3.65 -5.93
CA ARG A 81 13.46 -3.30 -5.13
C ARG A 81 13.60 -4.17 -3.87
N LEU A 82 12.51 -4.42 -3.15
CA LEU A 82 12.53 -5.26 -1.95
C LEU A 82 12.90 -6.70 -2.30
N GLN A 83 12.27 -7.28 -3.32
CA GLN A 83 12.56 -8.66 -3.75
C GLN A 83 13.99 -8.80 -4.25
N LYS A 84 14.46 -7.84 -5.06
CA LYS A 84 15.81 -7.87 -5.58
C LYS A 84 16.85 -7.76 -4.47
N ILE A 85 16.74 -6.73 -3.62
CA ILE A 85 17.80 -6.38 -2.66
C ILE A 85 17.77 -7.31 -1.45
N LEU A 86 16.61 -7.46 -0.78
CA LEU A 86 16.54 -8.18 0.49
C LEU A 86 16.45 -9.69 0.31
N VAL A 87 15.68 -10.16 -0.70
CA VAL A 87 15.43 -11.60 -0.86
C VAL A 87 16.49 -12.26 -1.73
N ARG A 88 16.82 -11.67 -2.89
CA ARG A 88 17.67 -12.33 -3.87
C ARG A 88 19.15 -12.00 -3.73
N ASP A 89 19.50 -10.72 -3.59
CA ASP A 89 20.91 -10.28 -3.64
C ASP A 89 21.56 -10.43 -2.26
N LYS A 90 20.94 -9.90 -1.19
CA LYS A 90 21.46 -10.00 0.18
C LYS A 90 21.05 -11.27 0.90
N LYS A 91 19.93 -11.88 0.51
CA LYS A 91 19.39 -13.12 1.11
C LYS A 91 19.18 -13.02 2.63
N VAL A 92 18.70 -11.87 3.08
CA VAL A 92 18.41 -11.61 4.51
C VAL A 92 16.92 -11.81 4.83
N ALA A 93 16.07 -11.94 3.82
CA ALA A 93 14.64 -12.16 3.97
C ALA A 93 14.14 -13.27 3.04
N SER A 94 13.15 -14.02 3.49
CA SER A 94 12.43 -15.00 2.68
C SER A 94 11.30 -14.35 1.87
N TYR A 95 10.80 -13.22 2.36
CA TYR A 95 9.70 -12.45 1.75
C TYR A 95 9.84 -10.98 2.14
N ALA A 96 9.53 -10.10 1.20
CA ALA A 96 9.42 -8.67 1.43
C ALA A 96 8.39 -8.08 0.48
N ASP A 97 7.43 -7.33 1.00
CA ASP A 97 6.33 -6.76 0.22
C ASP A 97 6.01 -5.34 0.69
N SER A 98 5.23 -4.61 -0.10
CA SER A 98 4.66 -3.33 0.29
C SER A 98 3.21 -3.20 -0.18
N GLY A 99 2.39 -2.54 0.63
CA GLY A 99 0.97 -2.38 0.35
C GLY A 99 0.48 -0.96 0.56
N TYR A 100 -0.35 -0.47 -0.37
CA TYR A 100 -1.05 0.79 -0.26
C TYR A 100 -2.45 0.68 -0.86
N SER A 101 -3.45 1.23 -0.16
CA SER A 101 -4.85 1.23 -0.61
C SER A 101 -5.38 2.64 -0.78
N MET A 102 -5.35 3.18 -2.01
CA MET A 102 -5.86 4.51 -2.32
C MET A 102 -7.39 4.65 -2.17
N PHE A 103 -8.12 3.55 -2.24
CA PHE A 103 -9.59 3.52 -2.13
C PHE A 103 -10.09 3.33 -0.70
N SER A 104 -9.26 3.56 0.30
CA SER A 104 -9.66 3.50 1.70
C SER A 104 -10.62 4.64 2.06
N ARG A 105 -11.52 4.39 3.02
CA ARG A 105 -12.47 5.39 3.51
C ARG A 105 -11.77 6.50 4.31
N ASN A 106 -10.78 6.12 5.11
CA ASN A 106 -9.93 7.01 5.91
C ASN A 106 -8.50 6.91 5.41
N ASP A 107 -7.61 7.74 5.94
CA ASP A 107 -6.19 7.69 5.62
C ASP A 107 -5.61 6.33 5.98
N PRO A 108 -5.09 5.58 4.99
CA PRO A 108 -4.50 4.27 5.22
C PRO A 108 -3.05 4.39 5.70
N LEU A 109 -2.46 3.23 5.98
CA LEU A 109 -1.02 3.10 6.09
C LEU A 109 -0.43 2.64 4.76
N PHE A 110 0.73 3.19 4.40
CA PHE A 110 1.65 2.56 3.47
C PHE A 110 2.45 1.55 4.29
N LEU A 111 2.22 0.27 4.03
CA LEU A 111 2.82 -0.82 4.79
C LEU A 111 4.00 -1.43 4.04
N ILE A 112 5.00 -1.85 4.78
CA ILE A 112 6.11 -2.68 4.28
C ILE A 112 6.23 -3.87 5.24
N ASP A 113 6.17 -5.07 4.67
CA ASP A 113 6.18 -6.35 5.38
C ASP A 113 7.43 -7.13 5.01
N ILE A 114 8.18 -7.62 5.99
CA ILE A 114 9.38 -8.40 5.76
C ILE A 114 9.39 -9.63 6.67
N ASN A 115 9.66 -10.80 6.09
CA ASN A 115 9.95 -12.01 6.83
C ASN A 115 11.45 -12.28 6.78
N PRO A 116 12.22 -11.95 7.84
CA PRO A 116 13.62 -12.30 7.94
C PRO A 116 13.89 -13.78 7.76
N LEU A 117 15.07 -14.15 7.27
CA LEU A 117 15.55 -15.53 7.37
C LEU A 117 15.96 -15.82 8.82
N VAL A 118 15.92 -17.10 9.18
CA VAL A 118 16.29 -17.55 10.53
C VAL A 118 17.74 -17.16 10.84
N GLY A 119 17.93 -16.47 11.96
CA GLY A 119 19.26 -16.01 12.42
C GLY A 119 19.69 -14.64 11.90
N GLU A 120 18.91 -14.04 10.99
CA GLU A 120 19.21 -12.69 10.50
C GLU A 120 18.82 -11.61 11.52
N ASP A 121 19.62 -10.54 11.55
CA ASP A 121 19.41 -9.41 12.44
C ASP A 121 18.33 -8.46 11.88
N THR A 122 17.26 -8.30 12.62
CA THR A 122 16.15 -7.43 12.25
C THR A 122 16.54 -5.95 12.17
N GLU A 123 17.48 -5.48 13.00
CA GLU A 123 17.98 -4.10 12.94
C GLU A 123 18.78 -3.85 11.65
N GLN A 124 19.58 -4.84 11.24
CA GLN A 124 20.34 -4.74 9.99
C GLN A 124 19.40 -4.70 8.78
N ILE A 125 18.33 -5.51 8.78
CA ILE A 125 17.32 -5.49 7.72
C ILE A 125 16.60 -4.14 7.66
N GLN A 126 16.30 -3.53 8.81
CA GLN A 126 15.71 -2.17 8.85
C GLN A 126 16.64 -1.12 8.23
N LYS A 127 17.95 -1.17 8.51
CA LYS A 127 18.94 -0.27 7.89
C LYS A 127 18.99 -0.42 6.37
N GLU A 128 18.91 -1.66 5.88
CA GLU A 128 18.85 -1.91 4.43
C GLU A 128 17.57 -1.38 3.79
N LEU A 129 16.43 -1.52 4.48
CA LEU A 129 15.16 -0.96 4.04
C LEU A 129 15.21 0.58 4.02
N ASP A 130 15.75 1.19 5.08
CA ASP A 130 15.90 2.65 5.15
C ASP A 130 16.80 3.15 3.99
N ALA A 131 17.84 2.42 3.62
CA ALA A 131 18.69 2.76 2.46
C ALA A 131 17.93 2.71 1.13
N ILE A 132 17.01 1.72 0.95
CA ILE A 132 16.13 1.65 -0.23
C ILE A 132 15.19 2.85 -0.28
N ILE A 133 14.63 3.25 0.86
CA ILE A 133 13.74 4.41 0.96
C ILE A 133 14.49 5.71 0.67
N VAL A 134 15.69 5.89 1.24
CA VAL A 134 16.55 7.05 0.99
C VAL A 134 16.93 7.18 -0.49
N ASP A 135 17.20 6.06 -1.16
CA ASP A 135 17.47 6.08 -2.61
C ASP A 135 16.23 6.58 -3.40
N LEU A 136 15.02 6.12 -3.05
CA LEU A 136 13.77 6.59 -3.65
C LEU A 136 13.46 8.06 -3.38
N GLN A 137 13.91 8.59 -2.25
CA GLN A 137 13.78 10.00 -1.90
C GLN A 137 14.80 10.88 -2.63
N THR A 138 15.97 10.35 -2.90
CA THR A 138 17.12 11.12 -3.43
C THR A 138 17.16 11.07 -4.95
N ASN A 139 17.05 9.88 -5.51
CA ASN A 139 17.21 9.61 -6.92
C ASN A 139 15.85 9.47 -7.64
N LEU A 140 15.85 9.81 -8.94
CA LEU A 140 14.70 9.52 -9.79
C LEU A 140 14.68 8.04 -10.14
N VAL A 141 13.49 7.45 -10.08
CA VAL A 141 13.26 6.09 -10.58
C VAL A 141 13.64 6.01 -12.06
N HIS A 142 14.36 4.95 -12.43
CA HIS A 142 14.75 4.76 -13.81
C HIS A 142 13.55 4.56 -14.73
N LYS A 143 13.59 5.14 -15.93
CA LYS A 143 12.46 5.08 -16.88
C LYS A 143 11.97 3.65 -17.12
N LYS A 144 12.88 2.69 -17.34
CA LYS A 144 12.52 1.28 -17.55
C LYS A 144 11.77 0.65 -16.37
N GLU A 145 12.13 1.02 -15.14
CA GLU A 145 11.48 0.54 -13.92
C GLU A 145 10.06 1.10 -13.81
N LEU A 146 9.91 2.40 -14.04
CA LEU A 146 8.60 3.07 -14.06
C LEU A 146 7.68 2.51 -15.15
N ASP A 147 8.16 2.37 -16.38
CA ASP A 147 7.40 1.84 -17.51
C ASP A 147 6.97 0.38 -17.26
N ARG A 148 7.83 -0.44 -16.63
CA ARG A 148 7.51 -1.81 -16.25
C ARG A 148 6.33 -1.85 -15.27
N ILE A 149 6.33 -1.01 -14.23
CA ILE A 149 5.24 -0.98 -13.25
C ILE A 149 3.93 -0.55 -13.90
N LYS A 150 3.95 0.48 -14.73
CA LYS A 150 2.76 0.94 -15.46
C LYS A 150 2.19 -0.17 -16.36
N ALA A 151 3.05 -0.88 -17.07
CA ALA A 151 2.64 -2.01 -17.90
C ALA A 151 2.04 -3.16 -17.08
N GLN A 152 2.60 -3.46 -15.89
CA GLN A 152 2.06 -4.47 -14.98
C GLN A 152 0.68 -4.09 -14.44
N VAL A 153 0.48 -2.82 -14.05
CA VAL A 153 -0.82 -2.33 -13.60
C VAL A 153 -1.85 -2.46 -14.72
N LEU A 154 -1.51 -2.02 -15.93
CA LEU A 154 -2.40 -2.14 -17.10
C LEU A 154 -2.77 -3.60 -17.39
N ALA A 155 -1.79 -4.49 -17.41
CA ALA A 155 -2.03 -5.91 -17.65
C ALA A 155 -2.92 -6.52 -16.55
N SER A 156 -2.66 -6.20 -15.27
CA SER A 156 -3.46 -6.66 -14.14
C SER A 156 -4.92 -6.20 -14.26
N GLU A 157 -5.16 -4.94 -14.60
CA GLU A 157 -6.51 -4.41 -14.80
C GLU A 157 -7.26 -5.13 -15.93
N VAL A 158 -6.61 -5.39 -17.05
CA VAL A 158 -7.22 -6.11 -18.18
C VAL A 158 -7.64 -7.52 -17.75
N TYR A 159 -6.72 -8.27 -17.11
CA TYR A 159 -7.03 -9.64 -16.66
C TYR A 159 -8.09 -9.70 -15.56
N GLN A 160 -8.06 -8.75 -14.62
CA GLN A 160 -9.01 -8.74 -13.51
C GLN A 160 -10.43 -8.37 -13.96
N ARG A 161 -10.59 -7.62 -15.05
CA ARG A 161 -11.92 -7.28 -15.62
C ARG A 161 -12.71 -8.49 -16.12
N ASP A 162 -12.05 -9.61 -16.41
CA ASP A 162 -12.74 -10.85 -16.79
C ASP A 162 -13.41 -11.54 -15.60
N SER A 163 -13.04 -11.19 -14.37
CA SER A 163 -13.63 -11.76 -13.15
C SER A 163 -14.84 -10.97 -12.68
N ILE A 164 -16.03 -11.58 -12.71
CA ILE A 164 -17.27 -11.00 -12.19
C ILE A 164 -17.15 -10.71 -10.68
N ASP A 165 -16.48 -11.59 -9.94
CA ASP A 165 -16.25 -11.43 -8.51
C ASP A 165 -15.36 -10.19 -8.23
N TYR A 166 -14.28 -10.04 -8.98
CA TYR A 166 -13.43 -8.85 -8.88
C TYR A 166 -14.20 -7.57 -9.18
N GLN A 167 -14.98 -7.54 -10.28
CA GLN A 167 -15.78 -6.38 -10.64
C GLN A 167 -16.79 -6.02 -9.53
N ALA A 168 -17.49 -7.01 -9.00
CA ALA A 168 -18.45 -6.79 -7.91
C ALA A 168 -17.77 -6.25 -6.65
N ARG A 169 -16.61 -6.80 -6.28
CA ARG A 169 -15.84 -6.41 -5.12
C ARG A 169 -15.30 -4.98 -5.25
N ILE A 170 -14.68 -4.63 -6.37
CA ILE A 170 -14.10 -3.28 -6.58
C ILE A 170 -15.18 -2.21 -6.63
N LEU A 171 -16.30 -2.47 -7.33
CA LEU A 171 -17.47 -1.59 -7.37
C LEU A 171 -18.05 -1.35 -5.97
N GLY A 172 -18.24 -2.42 -5.22
CA GLY A 172 -18.75 -2.37 -3.84
C GLY A 172 -17.80 -1.59 -2.92
N MET A 173 -16.50 -1.86 -3.00
CA MET A 173 -15.48 -1.19 -2.21
C MET A 173 -15.46 0.31 -2.50
N ILE A 174 -15.35 0.73 -3.75
CA ILE A 174 -15.28 2.16 -4.12
C ILE A 174 -16.58 2.86 -3.77
N LYS A 175 -17.74 2.24 -4.04
CA LYS A 175 -19.03 2.84 -3.71
C LYS A 175 -19.22 3.06 -2.21
N THR A 176 -18.74 2.15 -1.37
CA THR A 176 -18.90 2.24 0.08
C THR A 176 -17.81 3.09 0.76
N SER A 177 -16.62 3.20 0.18
CA SER A 177 -15.51 3.97 0.74
C SER A 177 -15.51 5.43 0.29
N ILE A 178 -15.68 5.68 -1.02
CA ILE A 178 -15.51 6.99 -1.64
C ILE A 178 -16.83 7.53 -2.20
N GLY A 179 -17.68 6.65 -2.75
CA GLY A 179 -18.98 7.03 -3.34
C GLY A 179 -18.96 7.25 -4.86
N ASP A 180 -17.80 7.52 -5.47
CA ASP A 180 -17.63 7.77 -6.91
C ASP A 180 -17.04 6.58 -7.65
N ILE A 181 -17.88 5.81 -8.33
CA ILE A 181 -17.47 4.62 -9.10
C ILE A 181 -16.73 4.98 -10.42
N SER A 182 -16.81 6.23 -10.90
CA SER A 182 -16.12 6.65 -12.14
C SER A 182 -14.59 6.61 -12.00
N LEU A 183 -14.08 6.53 -10.78
CA LEU A 183 -12.64 6.39 -10.48
C LEU A 183 -12.06 5.09 -11.04
N ILE A 184 -12.87 4.05 -11.24
CA ILE A 184 -12.42 2.79 -11.84
C ILE A 184 -11.93 3.01 -13.26
N ASP A 185 -12.72 3.75 -14.06
CA ASP A 185 -12.39 3.99 -15.47
C ASP A 185 -11.18 4.92 -15.64
N LYS A 186 -10.95 5.83 -14.68
CA LYS A 186 -9.84 6.77 -14.68
C LYS A 186 -8.55 6.20 -14.07
N TYR A 187 -8.62 5.05 -13.41
CA TYR A 187 -7.48 4.50 -12.65
C TYR A 187 -6.25 4.30 -13.52
N THR A 188 -6.39 3.53 -14.61
CA THR A 188 -5.28 3.22 -15.52
C THR A 188 -4.69 4.46 -16.17
N GLU A 189 -5.55 5.40 -16.60
CA GLU A 189 -5.10 6.67 -17.19
C GLU A 189 -4.25 7.47 -16.19
N ASN A 190 -4.71 7.60 -14.96
CA ASN A 190 -4.01 8.36 -13.93
C ASN A 190 -2.69 7.68 -13.50
N ILE A 191 -2.65 6.35 -13.39
CA ILE A 191 -1.38 5.61 -13.18
C ILE A 191 -0.40 5.90 -14.32
N ASN A 192 -0.85 5.94 -15.57
CA ASN A 192 0.02 6.21 -16.71
C ASN A 192 0.58 7.65 -16.72
N LYS A 193 -0.10 8.60 -16.10
CA LYS A 193 0.37 10.00 -15.97
C LYS A 193 1.44 10.17 -14.89
N VAL A 194 1.61 9.23 -13.98
CA VAL A 194 2.60 9.33 -12.90
C VAL A 194 4.01 9.47 -13.46
N THR A 195 4.77 10.40 -12.92
CA THR A 195 6.17 10.68 -13.31
C THR A 195 7.14 10.20 -12.24
N ALA A 196 8.41 9.99 -12.62
CA ALA A 196 9.47 9.65 -11.67
C ALA A 196 9.67 10.75 -10.61
N SER A 197 9.43 12.02 -10.96
CA SER A 197 9.50 13.14 -10.03
C SER A 197 8.37 13.07 -8.99
N GLN A 198 7.15 12.69 -9.37
CA GLN A 198 6.05 12.52 -8.44
C GLN A 198 6.30 11.35 -7.47
N VAL A 199 6.84 10.22 -7.97
CA VAL A 199 7.24 9.09 -7.13
C VAL A 199 8.25 9.52 -6.06
N ARG A 200 9.31 10.24 -6.47
CA ARG A 200 10.28 10.80 -5.53
C ARG A 200 9.66 11.80 -4.55
N SER A 201 8.75 12.65 -5.01
CA SER A 201 8.07 13.64 -4.16
C SER A 201 7.24 12.98 -3.05
N VAL A 202 6.46 11.95 -3.38
CA VAL A 202 5.66 11.24 -2.37
C VAL A 202 6.53 10.40 -1.43
N ALA A 203 7.64 9.83 -1.91
CA ALA A 203 8.61 9.17 -1.05
C ALA A 203 9.22 10.14 -0.02
N LYS A 204 9.60 11.36 -0.45
CA LYS A 204 10.10 12.43 0.44
C LYS A 204 9.05 12.91 1.43
N LYS A 205 7.79 13.05 1.00
CA LYS A 205 6.71 13.61 1.81
C LYS A 205 6.19 12.64 2.85
N TYR A 206 6.08 11.37 2.50
CA TYR A 206 5.36 10.39 3.31
C TYR A 206 6.23 9.31 3.96
N LEU A 207 7.29 8.83 3.29
CA LEU A 207 8.15 7.79 3.88
C LEU A 207 9.26 8.42 4.73
N VAL A 208 8.88 9.21 5.73
CA VAL A 208 9.80 9.97 6.58
C VAL A 208 10.14 9.17 7.82
N SER A 209 11.42 8.97 8.11
CA SER A 209 11.90 8.10 9.19
C SER A 209 11.29 8.43 10.56
N ASN A 210 11.16 9.71 10.91
CA ASN A 210 10.57 10.11 12.19
C ASN A 210 9.04 9.99 12.25
N LEU A 211 8.37 9.60 11.16
CA LEU A 211 6.92 9.38 11.11
C LEU A 211 6.54 7.91 10.89
N LYS A 212 7.53 7.01 10.91
CA LYS A 212 7.29 5.57 10.77
C LYS A 212 6.83 4.95 12.10
N THR A 213 6.06 3.91 11.99
CA THR A 213 5.77 2.98 13.09
C THR A 213 6.33 1.63 12.69
N ILE A 214 7.17 1.03 13.53
CA ILE A 214 7.78 -0.27 13.32
C ILE A 214 7.28 -1.24 14.38
N VAL A 215 6.88 -2.41 13.96
CA VAL A 215 6.62 -3.54 14.84
C VAL A 215 7.54 -4.68 14.42
N THR A 216 8.34 -5.16 15.36
CA THR A 216 9.22 -6.30 15.17
C THR A 216 8.77 -7.44 16.08
N VAL A 217 8.51 -8.59 15.50
CA VAL A 217 8.31 -9.83 16.23
C VAL A 217 9.60 -10.62 16.14
N ASN A 218 10.15 -11.03 17.26
CA ASN A 218 11.35 -11.85 17.36
C ASN A 218 11.03 -13.19 18.02
N ASP A 219 11.74 -14.23 17.60
CA ASP A 219 11.68 -15.53 18.27
C ASP A 219 12.35 -15.43 19.66
N GLU A 220 11.62 -15.85 20.67
CA GLU A 220 12.18 -15.98 22.02
C GLU A 220 13.01 -17.28 22.06
N LYS A 221 14.33 -17.14 22.11
CA LYS A 221 15.28 -18.27 22.18
C LYS A 221 15.19 -19.03 23.51
#